data_b2199f766ffdebf0472d3a136cd881b9
#
_entry.id   b2199f766ffdebf0472d3a136cd881b9
#
_cell.length_a   1.000
_cell.length_b   1.000
_cell.length_c   1.000
_cell.angle_alpha   90.00
_cell.angle_beta   90.00
_cell.angle_gamma   90.00
#
_symmetry.space_group_name_H-M   'P 1'
#
loop_
_entity.id
_entity.type
_entity.pdbx_description
1 polymer ?
#
loop_
_entity_poly.entity_id
_entity_poly.type
_entity_poly.pdbx_seq_one_letter_code
_entity_poly.pdbx_strand_id
1 'polypeptide(L)'
;MASDQEKEENFKILRVFSQIAKQNDPKTKDKINRMGHLTQPAFRKVVVGPLLNSKKTRTDADIYIAVGAWIDPTTRAEAETTYGHISDWETSHVTNMKMLFCGNIYMEEDPKMHAFNDDISRWDTSNVTTMEGMFNRTNAFNGDLSRWDTSNVTNMGSMFGFAYAFNGDLSRWDTSKVTRMEDMFYGARAFNGDLSRWDTSKVTRMYGMFSHAYAFNGDLSRWDTSNVTTM
;
A
#
# COMPACT_ATOMS: atom_id res chain seq x y z
N MET A 1 -32.30 -15.96 2.36
CA MET A 1 -31.92 -14.59 2.74
C MET A 1 -30.47 -14.65 3.15
N ALA A 2 -29.62 -13.77 2.62
CA ALA A 2 -28.21 -13.71 3.02
C ALA A 2 -28.11 -13.33 4.51
N SER A 3 -27.18 -13.96 5.24
CA SER A 3 -26.95 -13.63 6.65
C SER A 3 -26.44 -12.18 6.77
N ASP A 4 -26.57 -11.56 7.94
CA ASP A 4 -26.11 -10.19 8.13
C ASP A 4 -24.58 -10.10 7.97
N GLN A 5 -23.86 -11.17 8.27
CA GLN A 5 -22.43 -11.32 8.03
C GLN A 5 -22.07 -11.35 6.52
N GLU A 6 -22.86 -12.03 5.69
CA GLU A 6 -22.73 -12.01 4.23
C GLU A 6 -22.99 -10.61 3.63
N LYS A 7 -23.96 -9.88 4.20
CA LYS A 7 -24.24 -8.50 3.77
C LYS A 7 -23.08 -7.56 4.10
N GLU A 8 -22.47 -7.70 5.28
CA GLU A 8 -21.36 -6.87 5.72
C GLU A 8 -20.08 -7.15 4.91
N GLU A 9 -19.78 -8.43 4.60
CA GLU A 9 -18.67 -8.79 3.72
C GLU A 9 -18.88 -8.30 2.28
N ASN A 10 -20.09 -8.43 1.75
CA ASN A 10 -20.43 -7.89 0.44
C ASN A 10 -20.29 -6.37 0.40
N PHE A 11 -20.58 -5.68 1.49
CA PHE A 11 -20.41 -4.24 1.60
C PHE A 11 -18.94 -3.81 1.65
N LYS A 12 -18.06 -4.60 2.32
CA LYS A 12 -16.60 -4.39 2.33
C LYS A 12 -16.01 -4.57 0.92
N ILE A 13 -16.42 -5.62 0.23
CA ILE A 13 -16.01 -5.90 -1.15
C ILE A 13 -16.45 -4.78 -2.09
N LEU A 14 -17.69 -4.31 -2.00
CA LEU A 14 -18.23 -3.21 -2.80
C LEU A 14 -17.50 -1.88 -2.52
N ARG A 15 -17.03 -1.64 -1.28
CA ARG A 15 -16.19 -0.48 -0.95
C ARG A 15 -14.84 -0.51 -1.64
N VAL A 16 -14.16 -1.67 -1.63
CA VAL A 16 -12.88 -1.85 -2.33
C VAL A 16 -13.06 -1.63 -3.82
N PHE A 17 -14.11 -2.21 -4.43
CA PHE A 17 -14.43 -1.99 -5.84
C PHE A 17 -14.81 -0.54 -6.16
N SER A 18 -15.52 0.14 -5.25
CA SER A 18 -15.82 1.56 -5.40
C SER A 18 -14.55 2.43 -5.39
N GLN A 19 -13.53 2.02 -4.63
CA GLN A 19 -12.23 2.71 -4.64
C GLN A 19 -11.46 2.44 -5.94
N ILE A 20 -11.45 1.19 -6.43
CA ILE A 20 -10.85 0.82 -7.72
C ILE A 20 -11.58 1.54 -8.87
N ALA A 21 -12.90 1.58 -8.85
CA ALA A 21 -13.71 2.26 -9.87
C ALA A 21 -13.53 3.79 -9.89
N LYS A 22 -13.14 4.40 -8.76
CA LYS A 22 -12.78 5.83 -8.70
C LYS A 22 -11.48 6.16 -9.43
N GLN A 23 -10.67 5.15 -9.79
CA GLN A 23 -9.41 5.32 -10.51
C GLN A 23 -9.56 5.37 -12.04
N ASN A 24 -10.75 5.64 -12.57
CA ASN A 24 -11.03 6.03 -13.97
C ASN A 24 -11.03 4.95 -15.07
N ASP A 25 -11.34 3.68 -14.79
CA ASP A 25 -11.71 2.77 -15.89
C ASP A 25 -13.25 2.64 -16.05
N PRO A 26 -13.84 3.24 -17.10
CA PRO A 26 -15.29 3.18 -17.33
C PRO A 26 -15.84 1.76 -17.51
N LYS A 27 -15.02 0.83 -18.04
CA LYS A 27 -15.42 -0.56 -18.28
C LYS A 27 -15.52 -1.36 -16.99
N THR A 28 -14.62 -1.10 -16.06
CA THR A 28 -14.64 -1.72 -14.73
C THR A 28 -15.82 -1.23 -13.91
N LYS A 29 -16.14 0.08 -14.00
CA LYS A 29 -17.27 0.69 -13.30
C LYS A 29 -18.63 0.12 -13.78
N ASP A 30 -18.82 -0.05 -15.08
CA ASP A 30 -20.04 -0.62 -15.65
C ASP A 30 -20.19 -2.12 -15.28
N LYS A 31 -19.09 -2.85 -15.26
CA LYS A 31 -19.05 -4.26 -14.88
C LYS A 31 -19.41 -4.47 -13.40
N ILE A 32 -18.90 -3.62 -12.52
CA ILE A 32 -19.20 -3.63 -11.08
C ILE A 32 -20.68 -3.31 -10.83
N ASN A 33 -21.23 -2.31 -11.51
CA ASN A 33 -22.64 -1.91 -11.35
C ASN A 33 -23.61 -3.04 -11.75
N ARG A 34 -23.28 -3.82 -12.79
CA ARG A 34 -24.09 -4.98 -13.23
C ARG A 34 -24.03 -6.18 -12.29
N MET A 35 -23.08 -6.22 -11.38
CA MET A 35 -22.81 -7.36 -10.49
C MET A 35 -23.34 -7.18 -9.07
N GLY A 36 -24.00 -6.06 -8.76
CA GLY A 36 -24.51 -5.76 -7.41
C GLY A 36 -25.54 -6.75 -6.84
N HIS A 37 -25.92 -7.77 -7.60
CA HIS A 37 -26.86 -8.83 -7.18
C HIS A 37 -26.23 -10.21 -6.98
N LEU A 38 -24.90 -10.35 -7.22
CA LEU A 38 -24.23 -11.63 -7.11
C LEU A 38 -23.85 -11.94 -5.65
N THR A 39 -24.11 -13.17 -5.20
CA THR A 39 -23.58 -13.68 -3.95
C THR A 39 -22.07 -13.82 -4.02
N GLN A 40 -21.38 -13.75 -2.88
CA GLN A 40 -19.93 -13.75 -2.79
C GLN A 40 -19.21 -14.84 -3.62
N PRO A 41 -19.62 -16.14 -3.61
CA PRO A 41 -19.00 -17.18 -4.43
C PRO A 41 -19.16 -16.95 -5.94
N ALA A 42 -20.34 -16.49 -6.38
CA ALA A 42 -20.58 -16.18 -7.79
C ALA A 42 -19.79 -14.97 -8.25
N PHE A 43 -19.65 -13.95 -7.39
CA PHE A 43 -18.84 -12.77 -7.65
C PHE A 43 -17.35 -13.13 -7.83
N ARG A 44 -16.76 -13.94 -6.94
CA ARG A 44 -15.39 -14.45 -7.09
C ARG A 44 -15.18 -15.22 -8.39
N LYS A 45 -16.09 -16.10 -8.75
CA LYS A 45 -16.00 -16.93 -9.95
C LYS A 45 -16.12 -16.14 -11.26
N VAL A 46 -16.96 -15.12 -11.30
CA VAL A 46 -17.28 -14.36 -12.54
C VAL A 46 -16.39 -13.14 -12.70
N VAL A 47 -15.98 -12.48 -11.63
CA VAL A 47 -15.21 -11.23 -11.68
C VAL A 47 -13.73 -11.45 -11.47
N VAL A 48 -13.36 -12.24 -10.47
CA VAL A 48 -11.97 -12.41 -10.07
C VAL A 48 -11.28 -13.48 -10.92
N GLY A 49 -11.95 -14.59 -11.24
CA GLY A 49 -11.39 -15.69 -12.00
C GLY A 49 -10.82 -15.31 -13.38
N PRO A 50 -11.52 -14.51 -14.22
CA PRO A 50 -10.99 -14.08 -15.50
C PRO A 50 -9.87 -13.03 -15.45
N LEU A 51 -9.72 -12.33 -14.29
CA LEU A 51 -8.65 -11.33 -14.09
C LEU A 51 -7.33 -11.98 -13.64
N LEU A 52 -7.36 -13.22 -13.20
CA LEU A 52 -6.21 -13.96 -12.70
C LEU A 52 -5.60 -14.83 -13.82
N ASN A 53 -4.87 -14.22 -14.74
CA ASN A 53 -4.11 -14.97 -15.77
C ASN A 53 -2.99 -15.83 -15.20
N SER A 54 -2.54 -15.59 -13.97
CA SER A 54 -1.62 -16.45 -13.23
C SER A 54 -1.87 -16.29 -11.72
N LYS A 55 -1.71 -17.39 -10.97
CA LYS A 55 -1.85 -17.36 -9.49
C LYS A 55 -0.95 -16.33 -8.82
N LYS A 56 0.18 -15.97 -9.43
CA LYS A 56 1.21 -15.12 -8.82
C LYS A 56 1.20 -13.68 -9.33
N THR A 57 0.70 -13.40 -10.54
CA THR A 57 0.74 -12.07 -11.13
C THR A 57 -0.34 -11.16 -10.54
N ARG A 58 0.05 -10.00 -10.03
CA ARG A 58 -0.83 -8.96 -9.50
C ARG A 58 -0.90 -7.77 -10.44
N THR A 59 -2.03 -7.09 -10.40
CA THR A 59 -2.30 -5.87 -11.16
C THR A 59 -3.05 -4.88 -10.28
N ASP A 60 -3.18 -3.63 -10.69
CA ASP A 60 -3.99 -2.62 -9.98
C ASP A 60 -5.46 -3.07 -9.77
N ALA A 61 -5.94 -4.02 -10.61
CA ALA A 61 -7.31 -4.50 -10.55
C ALA A 61 -7.56 -5.48 -9.39
N ASP A 62 -6.53 -6.21 -8.94
CA ASP A 62 -6.71 -7.31 -7.98
C ASP A 62 -5.82 -7.24 -6.73
N ILE A 63 -4.75 -6.45 -6.74
CA ILE A 63 -3.79 -6.44 -5.62
C ILE A 63 -4.43 -6.09 -4.28
N TYR A 64 -5.37 -5.15 -4.25
CA TYR A 64 -6.07 -4.76 -3.02
C TYR A 64 -6.96 -5.88 -2.48
N ILE A 65 -7.59 -6.65 -3.39
CA ILE A 65 -8.41 -7.80 -3.01
C ILE A 65 -7.53 -8.91 -2.47
N ALA A 66 -6.42 -9.19 -3.16
CA ALA A 66 -5.48 -10.23 -2.78
C ALA A 66 -4.83 -9.93 -1.41
N VAL A 67 -4.40 -8.68 -1.19
CA VAL A 67 -3.85 -8.23 0.11
C VAL A 67 -4.91 -8.31 1.20
N GLY A 68 -6.13 -7.82 0.97
CA GLY A 68 -7.21 -7.89 1.96
C GLY A 68 -7.53 -9.33 2.37
N ALA A 69 -7.58 -10.25 1.40
CA ALA A 69 -7.80 -11.67 1.67
C ALA A 69 -6.59 -12.34 2.37
N TRP A 70 -5.37 -11.91 2.09
CA TRP A 70 -4.15 -12.41 2.71
C TRP A 70 -4.01 -12.00 4.17
N ILE A 71 -4.33 -10.75 4.49
CA ILE A 71 -4.18 -10.20 5.84
C ILE A 71 -5.23 -10.74 6.79
N ASP A 72 -6.43 -11.07 6.31
CA ASP A 72 -7.49 -11.62 7.12
C ASP A 72 -7.19 -13.08 7.50
N PRO A 73 -6.98 -13.41 8.79
CA PRO A 73 -6.68 -14.78 9.22
C PRO A 73 -7.76 -15.79 8.82
N THR A 74 -9.01 -15.35 8.65
CA THR A 74 -10.13 -16.24 8.29
C THR A 74 -10.13 -16.61 6.82
N THR A 75 -9.51 -15.80 5.95
CA THR A 75 -9.45 -16.02 4.50
C THR A 75 -8.02 -16.32 3.99
N ARG A 76 -7.00 -16.20 4.85
CA ARG A 76 -5.59 -16.34 4.47
C ARG A 76 -5.28 -17.66 3.75
N ALA A 77 -5.76 -18.79 4.25
CA ALA A 77 -5.54 -20.10 3.64
C ALA A 77 -6.15 -20.20 2.22
N GLU A 78 -7.32 -19.60 2.03
CA GLU A 78 -7.97 -19.52 0.71
C GLU A 78 -7.22 -18.54 -0.21
N ALA A 79 -6.73 -17.42 0.33
CA ALA A 79 -5.93 -16.46 -0.39
C ALA A 79 -4.63 -17.08 -0.90
N GLU A 80 -3.92 -17.85 -0.06
CA GLU A 80 -2.71 -18.56 -0.45
C GLU A 80 -2.97 -19.61 -1.55
N THR A 81 -4.08 -20.32 -1.46
CA THR A 81 -4.50 -21.25 -2.51
C THR A 81 -4.81 -20.55 -3.84
N THR A 82 -5.41 -19.35 -3.76
CA THR A 82 -5.90 -18.60 -4.93
C THR A 82 -4.78 -17.77 -5.57
N TYR A 83 -3.97 -17.09 -4.76
CA TYR A 83 -3.00 -16.07 -5.19
C TYR A 83 -1.54 -16.52 -5.03
N GLY A 84 -1.28 -17.64 -4.34
CA GLY A 84 0.04 -18.03 -3.87
C GLY A 84 0.47 -17.26 -2.64
N HIS A 85 1.63 -17.60 -2.08
CA HIS A 85 2.20 -16.91 -0.94
C HIS A 85 2.57 -15.47 -1.31
N ILE A 86 2.31 -14.50 -0.42
CA ILE A 86 2.48 -13.06 -0.69
C ILE A 86 3.91 -12.69 -1.13
N SER A 87 4.92 -13.38 -0.59
CA SER A 87 6.34 -13.18 -0.95
C SER A 87 6.68 -13.56 -2.39
N ASP A 88 5.83 -14.35 -3.03
CA ASP A 88 6.01 -14.85 -4.39
C ASP A 88 5.20 -14.08 -5.43
N TRP A 89 4.45 -13.06 -5.00
CA TRP A 89 3.64 -12.31 -5.94
C TRP A 89 4.51 -11.52 -6.93
N GLU A 90 4.15 -11.64 -8.19
CA GLU A 90 4.73 -10.89 -9.28
C GLU A 90 3.93 -9.60 -9.44
N THR A 91 4.57 -8.47 -9.13
CA THR A 91 3.91 -7.17 -8.99
C THR A 91 4.32 -6.16 -10.08
N SER A 92 5.05 -6.59 -11.11
CA SER A 92 5.51 -5.72 -12.20
C SER A 92 4.38 -5.00 -12.96
N HIS A 93 3.14 -5.50 -12.87
CA HIS A 93 1.96 -4.86 -13.49
C HIS A 93 1.19 -3.94 -12.53
N VAL A 94 1.72 -3.70 -11.32
CA VAL A 94 1.11 -2.79 -10.35
C VAL A 94 1.74 -1.41 -10.48
N THR A 95 0.90 -0.41 -10.68
CA THR A 95 1.33 0.99 -10.81
C THR A 95 0.93 1.84 -9.61
N ASN A 96 -0.02 1.36 -8.80
CA ASN A 96 -0.58 2.09 -7.68
C ASN A 96 -0.64 1.20 -6.42
N MET A 97 0.17 1.59 -5.42
CA MET A 97 0.20 0.93 -4.10
C MET A 97 -0.29 1.86 -2.98
N LYS A 98 -1.05 2.91 -3.34
CA LYS A 98 -1.58 3.86 -2.36
C LYS A 98 -2.41 3.14 -1.31
N MET A 99 -2.03 3.30 -0.02
CA MET A 99 -2.75 2.75 1.14
C MET A 99 -2.95 1.22 1.12
N LEU A 100 -2.07 0.48 0.44
CA LEU A 100 -2.26 -0.96 0.19
C LEU A 100 -2.28 -1.78 1.50
N PHE A 101 -1.45 -1.43 2.49
CA PHE A 101 -1.41 -2.04 3.83
C PHE A 101 -1.86 -1.07 4.93
N CYS A 102 -2.52 0.03 4.55
CA CYS A 102 -2.95 1.02 5.51
C CYS A 102 -4.05 0.48 6.43
N GLY A 103 -3.83 0.58 7.74
CA GLY A 103 -4.89 0.41 8.73
C GLY A 103 -5.99 1.44 8.50
N ASN A 104 -7.26 1.05 8.68
CA ASN A 104 -8.40 1.92 8.39
C ASN A 104 -8.37 3.19 9.26
N ILE A 105 -8.30 4.36 8.63
CA ILE A 105 -8.26 5.66 9.32
C ILE A 105 -9.62 6.08 9.92
N TYR A 106 -10.71 5.38 9.58
CA TYR A 106 -12.08 5.76 9.97
C TYR A 106 -12.76 4.73 10.89
N MET A 107 -12.11 3.59 11.14
CA MET A 107 -12.61 2.60 12.10
C MET A 107 -11.57 2.41 13.18
N GLU A 108 -12.03 2.29 14.43
CA GLU A 108 -11.20 1.84 15.53
C GLU A 108 -10.38 0.63 15.06
N GLU A 109 -9.07 0.81 15.08
CA GLU A 109 -7.98 -0.14 14.87
C GLU A 109 -8.37 -1.45 14.17
N ASP A 110 -8.15 -1.57 12.84
CA ASP A 110 -8.14 -2.92 12.24
C ASP A 110 -6.85 -3.64 12.70
N PRO A 111 -6.93 -4.51 13.72
CA PRO A 111 -5.75 -5.12 14.31
C PRO A 111 -4.98 -5.98 13.30
N LYS A 112 -5.60 -6.37 12.21
CA LYS A 112 -5.04 -7.24 11.17
C LYS A 112 -3.97 -6.50 10.35
N MET A 113 -4.26 -5.25 9.94
CA MET A 113 -3.30 -4.41 9.23
C MET A 113 -2.15 -3.98 10.14
N HIS A 114 -2.45 -3.69 11.42
CA HIS A 114 -1.42 -3.31 12.40
C HIS A 114 -0.37 -4.40 12.62
N ALA A 115 -0.75 -5.67 12.50
CA ALA A 115 0.12 -6.82 12.72
C ALA A 115 0.88 -7.27 11.46
N PHE A 116 0.60 -6.68 10.29
CA PHE A 116 1.25 -7.09 9.05
C PHE A 116 2.77 -6.89 9.11
N ASN A 117 3.51 -7.96 8.85
CA ASN A 117 4.97 -7.96 8.75
C ASN A 117 5.48 -9.13 7.88
N ASP A 118 4.71 -9.55 6.88
CA ASP A 118 5.14 -10.60 5.95
C ASP A 118 6.22 -10.08 4.99
N ASP A 119 7.02 -11.01 4.46
CA ASP A 119 8.09 -10.70 3.52
C ASP A 119 7.53 -10.31 2.13
N ILE A 120 7.81 -9.09 1.73
CA ILE A 120 7.48 -8.51 0.42
C ILE A 120 8.72 -7.92 -0.27
N SER A 121 9.91 -8.28 0.20
CA SER A 121 11.20 -7.77 -0.29
C SER A 121 11.45 -8.04 -1.78
N ARG A 122 10.77 -9.06 -2.34
CA ARG A 122 10.92 -9.50 -3.72
C ARG A 122 9.92 -8.87 -4.70
N TRP A 123 9.02 -8.03 -4.20
CA TRP A 123 8.07 -7.36 -5.07
C TRP A 123 8.76 -6.45 -6.09
N ASP A 124 8.36 -6.56 -7.34
CA ASP A 124 8.80 -5.65 -8.40
C ASP A 124 7.97 -4.36 -8.33
N THR A 125 8.63 -3.28 -7.95
CA THR A 125 8.02 -1.96 -7.79
C THR A 125 8.38 -0.98 -8.91
N SER A 126 9.09 -1.45 -9.93
CA SER A 126 9.65 -0.62 -11.01
C SER A 126 8.60 0.21 -11.78
N ASN A 127 7.34 -0.24 -11.81
CA ASN A 127 6.25 0.48 -12.47
C ASN A 127 5.35 1.28 -11.50
N VAL A 128 5.67 1.28 -10.20
CA VAL A 128 4.85 1.98 -9.20
C VAL A 128 5.09 3.48 -9.26
N THR A 129 4.01 4.24 -9.36
CA THR A 129 4.04 5.70 -9.42
C THR A 129 3.62 6.39 -8.12
N THR A 130 2.88 5.67 -7.25
CA THR A 130 2.47 6.18 -5.94
C THR A 130 2.49 5.10 -4.87
N MET A 131 3.09 5.46 -3.73
CA MET A 131 3.13 4.67 -2.50
C MET A 131 2.51 5.44 -1.32
N GLU A 132 1.67 6.46 -1.61
CA GLU A 132 1.03 7.29 -0.59
C GLU A 132 0.34 6.42 0.46
N GLY A 133 0.72 6.60 1.73
CA GLY A 133 0.11 5.90 2.88
C GLY A 133 0.25 4.38 2.88
N MET A 134 1.12 3.79 2.06
CA MET A 134 1.16 2.33 1.85
C MET A 134 1.24 1.52 3.14
N PHE A 135 2.05 1.93 4.12
CA PHE A 135 2.21 1.30 5.42
C PHE A 135 1.71 2.18 6.57
N ASN A 136 0.83 3.14 6.27
CA ASN A 136 0.31 4.02 7.31
C ASN A 136 -0.44 3.20 8.36
N ARG A 137 -0.05 3.35 9.64
CA ARG A 137 -0.58 2.61 10.79
C ARG A 137 -0.34 1.09 10.74
N THR A 138 0.61 0.62 9.95
CA THR A 138 1.06 -0.78 9.96
C THR A 138 2.14 -0.93 11.05
N ASN A 139 1.69 -0.97 12.30
CA ASN A 139 2.53 -0.75 13.49
C ASN A 139 3.67 -1.75 13.66
N ALA A 140 3.47 -3.01 13.24
CA ALA A 140 4.45 -4.09 13.37
C ALA A 140 5.40 -4.20 12.18
N PHE A 141 5.12 -3.48 11.07
CA PHE A 141 5.89 -3.63 9.86
C PHE A 141 7.34 -3.15 10.02
N ASN A 142 8.29 -4.04 9.73
CA ASN A 142 9.72 -3.75 9.66
C ASN A 142 10.42 -4.63 8.60
N GLY A 143 9.73 -4.87 7.47
CA GLY A 143 10.23 -5.69 6.37
C GLY A 143 11.37 -5.02 5.60
N ASP A 144 12.18 -5.83 4.91
CA ASP A 144 13.25 -5.35 4.04
C ASP A 144 12.68 -4.79 2.72
N LEU A 145 12.88 -3.50 2.49
CA LEU A 145 12.49 -2.78 1.29
C LEU A 145 13.69 -2.23 0.50
N SER A 146 14.91 -2.62 0.86
CA SER A 146 16.16 -2.08 0.31
C SER A 146 16.34 -2.33 -1.20
N ARG A 147 15.60 -3.31 -1.74
CA ARG A 147 15.66 -3.69 -3.17
C ARG A 147 14.56 -3.07 -4.03
N TRP A 148 13.63 -2.35 -3.42
CA TRP A 148 12.54 -1.75 -4.17
C TRP A 148 13.04 -0.67 -5.12
N ASP A 149 12.60 -0.74 -6.36
CA ASP A 149 12.83 0.31 -7.36
C ASP A 149 11.77 1.41 -7.16
N THR A 150 12.22 2.58 -6.74
CA THR A 150 11.37 3.74 -6.50
C THR A 150 11.51 4.82 -7.56
N SER A 151 12.28 4.55 -8.62
CA SER A 151 12.65 5.53 -9.66
C SER A 151 11.46 6.13 -10.43
N ASN A 152 10.28 5.52 -10.36
CA ASN A 152 9.05 6.04 -10.96
C ASN A 152 8.06 6.63 -9.94
N VAL A 153 8.37 6.57 -8.65
CA VAL A 153 7.47 7.07 -7.61
C VAL A 153 7.49 8.59 -7.54
N THR A 154 6.31 9.18 -7.54
CA THR A 154 6.14 10.64 -7.45
C THR A 154 5.52 11.09 -6.11
N ASN A 155 4.85 10.18 -5.40
CA ASN A 155 4.17 10.47 -4.15
C ASN A 155 4.44 9.39 -3.09
N MET A 156 5.11 9.79 -2.00
CA MET A 156 5.41 8.98 -0.82
C MET A 156 4.77 9.55 0.46
N GLY A 157 3.82 10.48 0.34
CA GLY A 157 3.18 11.10 1.50
C GLY A 157 2.60 10.08 2.46
N SER A 158 2.83 10.24 3.75
CA SER A 158 2.37 9.37 4.85
C SER A 158 2.75 7.90 4.74
N MET A 159 3.72 7.51 3.88
CA MET A 159 4.00 6.11 3.56
C MET A 159 4.26 5.24 4.79
N PHE A 160 5.01 5.74 5.75
CA PHE A 160 5.32 5.08 7.02
C PHE A 160 4.71 5.81 8.24
N GLY A 161 3.66 6.61 8.01
CA GLY A 161 2.99 7.30 9.11
C GLY A 161 2.50 6.32 10.16
N PHE A 162 2.89 6.52 11.43
CA PHE A 162 2.58 5.62 12.55
C PHE A 162 3.05 4.17 12.38
N ALA A 163 3.97 3.87 11.47
CA ALA A 163 4.64 2.57 11.38
C ALA A 163 5.69 2.47 12.51
N TYR A 164 5.24 2.18 13.73
CA TYR A 164 6.05 2.35 14.96
C TYR A 164 7.32 1.51 15.01
N ALA A 165 7.30 0.31 14.42
CA ALA A 165 8.43 -0.61 14.42
C ALA A 165 9.39 -0.42 13.22
N PHE A 166 8.97 0.36 12.20
CA PHE A 166 9.72 0.45 10.96
C PHE A 166 11.08 1.15 11.15
N ASN A 167 12.15 0.46 10.77
CA ASN A 167 13.52 0.99 10.72
C ASN A 167 14.33 0.33 9.59
N GLY A 168 13.68 0.07 8.44
CA GLY A 168 14.32 -0.55 7.27
C GLY A 168 15.33 0.37 6.57
N ASP A 169 16.24 -0.23 5.81
CA ASP A 169 17.21 0.49 4.99
C ASP A 169 16.56 1.03 3.71
N LEU A 170 16.52 2.36 3.59
CA LEU A 170 15.99 3.10 2.44
C LEU A 170 17.08 3.91 1.71
N SER A 171 18.34 3.71 2.04
CA SER A 171 19.48 4.52 1.55
C SER A 171 19.69 4.43 0.03
N ARG A 172 19.13 3.38 -0.61
CA ARG A 172 19.25 3.13 -2.05
C ARG A 172 18.04 3.62 -2.86
N TRP A 173 17.02 4.12 -2.21
CA TRP A 173 15.83 4.57 -2.93
C TRP A 173 16.14 5.78 -3.81
N ASP A 174 15.68 5.71 -5.06
CA ASP A 174 15.70 6.85 -5.98
C ASP A 174 14.48 7.73 -5.71
N THR A 175 14.73 8.94 -5.20
CA THR A 175 13.68 9.91 -4.89
C THR A 175 13.63 11.07 -5.88
N SER A 176 14.41 11.00 -6.97
CA SER A 176 14.58 12.09 -7.94
C SER A 176 13.28 12.53 -8.66
N LYS A 177 12.21 11.74 -8.61
CA LYS A 177 10.90 12.11 -9.16
C LYS A 177 9.87 12.42 -8.09
N VAL A 178 10.19 12.27 -6.81
CA VAL A 178 9.25 12.48 -5.72
C VAL A 178 8.97 13.96 -5.54
N THR A 179 7.68 14.30 -5.48
CA THR A 179 7.21 15.67 -5.26
C THR A 179 6.50 15.84 -3.92
N ARG A 180 6.12 14.73 -3.27
CA ARG A 180 5.33 14.72 -2.04
C ARG A 180 5.91 13.73 -1.03
N MET A 181 6.29 14.25 0.13
CA MET A 181 6.82 13.51 1.29
C MET A 181 6.16 13.97 2.61
N GLU A 182 5.01 14.67 2.53
CA GLU A 182 4.30 15.09 3.74
C GLU A 182 4.00 13.90 4.65
N ASP A 183 4.23 14.07 5.97
CA ASP A 183 3.95 13.06 7.01
C ASP A 183 4.61 11.68 6.77
N MET A 184 5.62 11.57 5.87
CA MET A 184 6.15 10.27 5.44
C MET A 184 6.58 9.36 6.59
N PHE A 185 7.21 9.92 7.63
CA PHE A 185 7.64 9.22 8.84
C PHE A 185 6.95 9.77 10.09
N TYR A 186 5.77 10.39 9.94
CA TYR A 186 5.04 10.93 11.07
C TYR A 186 4.77 9.83 12.10
N GLY A 187 5.28 9.98 13.33
CA GLY A 187 5.10 8.99 14.40
C GLY A 187 5.84 7.66 14.17
N ALA A 188 6.72 7.52 13.19
CA ALA A 188 7.58 6.35 12.99
C ALA A 188 8.68 6.30 14.08
N ARG A 189 8.33 5.83 15.27
CA ARG A 189 9.10 6.01 16.49
C ARG A 189 10.47 5.35 16.50
N ALA A 190 10.63 4.23 15.75
CA ALA A 190 11.89 3.49 15.67
C ALA A 190 12.77 3.92 14.52
N PHE A 191 12.23 4.68 13.55
CA PHE A 191 12.95 5.00 12.32
C PHE A 191 14.16 5.88 12.56
N ASN A 192 15.32 5.42 12.10
CA ASN A 192 16.59 6.16 12.10
C ASN A 192 17.48 5.75 10.90
N GLY A 193 16.87 5.47 9.75
CA GLY A 193 17.57 5.09 8.52
C GLY A 193 18.38 6.23 7.91
N ASP A 194 19.41 5.90 7.13
CA ASP A 194 20.21 6.87 6.38
C ASP A 194 19.45 7.38 5.14
N LEU A 195 19.16 8.67 5.13
CA LEU A 195 18.48 9.39 4.03
C LEU A 195 19.36 10.43 3.36
N SER A 196 20.65 10.46 3.67
CA SER A 196 21.60 11.48 3.23
C SER A 196 21.79 11.54 1.70
N ARG A 197 21.42 10.47 1.00
CA ARG A 197 21.53 10.36 -0.47
C ARG A 197 20.25 10.68 -1.23
N TRP A 198 19.17 10.96 -0.53
CA TRP A 198 17.91 11.25 -1.20
C TRP A 198 17.98 12.56 -1.97
N ASP A 199 17.53 12.54 -3.22
CA ASP A 199 17.32 13.74 -4.02
C ASP A 199 15.96 14.34 -3.67
N THR A 200 15.99 15.50 -3.02
CA THR A 200 14.79 16.24 -2.61
C THR A 200 14.51 17.45 -3.49
N SER A 201 15.29 17.66 -4.55
CA SER A 201 15.21 18.86 -5.39
C SER A 201 13.86 19.12 -6.04
N LYS A 202 13.01 18.07 -6.20
CA LYS A 202 11.65 18.21 -6.75
C LYS A 202 10.54 18.18 -5.70
N VAL A 203 10.88 18.01 -4.43
CA VAL A 203 9.88 17.93 -3.37
C VAL A 203 9.28 19.31 -3.11
N THR A 204 7.95 19.37 -3.15
CA THR A 204 7.20 20.61 -2.89
C THR A 204 6.45 20.57 -1.57
N ARG A 205 6.18 19.37 -1.01
CA ARG A 205 5.45 19.17 0.24
C ARG A 205 6.22 18.24 1.16
N MET A 206 6.54 18.73 2.37
CA MET A 206 7.39 18.03 3.32
C MET A 206 6.91 18.23 4.78
N TYR A 207 5.75 18.86 4.98
CA TYR A 207 5.29 19.15 6.33
C TYR A 207 5.11 17.85 7.13
N GLY A 208 5.39 17.93 8.44
CA GLY A 208 5.21 16.84 9.38
C GLY A 208 6.08 15.59 9.15
N MET A 209 7.02 15.62 8.17
CA MET A 209 7.73 14.43 7.70
C MET A 209 8.37 13.59 8.81
N PHE A 210 8.93 14.21 9.83
CA PHE A 210 9.54 13.53 10.99
C PHE A 210 8.87 13.87 12.32
N SER A 211 7.67 14.44 12.29
CA SER A 211 6.95 14.77 13.52
C SER A 211 6.73 13.49 14.33
N HIS A 212 7.10 13.51 15.63
CA HIS A 212 7.04 12.33 16.53
C HIS A 212 7.88 11.11 16.09
N ALA A 213 8.83 11.25 15.16
CA ALA A 213 9.82 10.24 14.83
C ALA A 213 11.00 10.31 15.82
N TYR A 214 10.78 9.89 17.05
CA TYR A 214 11.66 10.17 18.20
C TYR A 214 13.08 9.62 18.09
N ALA A 215 13.29 8.55 17.33
CA ALA A 215 14.61 7.96 17.14
C ALA A 215 15.41 8.66 16.03
N PHE A 216 14.73 9.42 15.15
CA PHE A 216 15.38 9.95 13.96
C PHE A 216 16.44 11.01 14.31
N ASN A 217 17.67 10.78 13.87
CA ASN A 217 18.80 11.68 14.06
C ASN A 217 19.73 11.65 12.81
N GLY A 218 19.18 11.43 11.62
CA GLY A 218 19.91 11.33 10.37
C GLY A 218 20.46 12.68 9.87
N ASP A 219 21.56 12.63 9.12
CA ASP A 219 22.13 13.80 8.45
C ASP A 219 21.32 14.16 7.20
N LEU A 220 20.71 15.35 7.21
CA LEU A 220 19.92 15.91 6.12
C LEU A 220 20.59 17.13 5.47
N SER A 221 21.87 17.39 5.76
CA SER A 221 22.59 18.57 5.30
C SER A 221 22.69 18.71 3.78
N ARG A 222 22.50 17.61 3.05
CA ARG A 222 22.54 17.58 1.58
C ARG A 222 21.17 17.79 0.91
N TRP A 223 20.10 17.87 1.68
CA TRP A 223 18.78 18.02 1.11
C TRP A 223 18.59 19.42 0.50
N ASP A 224 18.11 19.43 -0.73
CA ASP A 224 17.64 20.65 -1.38
C ASP A 224 16.17 20.89 -1.03
N THR A 225 15.91 21.93 -0.27
CA THR A 225 14.54 22.31 0.13
C THR A 225 14.05 23.57 -0.59
N SER A 226 14.76 24.03 -1.62
CA SER A 226 14.46 25.27 -2.32
C SER A 226 13.07 25.30 -2.99
N ASN A 227 12.54 24.13 -3.36
CA ASN A 227 11.22 23.99 -3.97
C ASN A 227 10.10 23.66 -2.97
N VAL A 228 10.41 23.51 -1.67
CA VAL A 228 9.42 23.17 -0.65
C VAL A 228 8.55 24.37 -0.35
N THR A 229 7.24 24.23 -0.58
CA THR A 229 6.25 25.29 -0.32
C THR A 229 5.49 25.11 0.99
N THR A 230 5.51 23.89 1.55
CA THR A 230 4.87 23.55 2.85
C THR A 230 5.81 22.66 3.67
N MET A 231 6.22 23.18 4.83
CA MET A 231 7.19 22.56 5.73
C MET A 231 6.57 22.36 7.11
#